data_6b5a4ae5efca39c17ca53dd080242d08
#
_entry.id   6b5a4ae5efca39c17ca53dd080242d08
#
_cell.length_a   1.000
_cell.length_b   1.000
_cell.length_c   1.000
_cell.angle_alpha   90.00
_cell.angle_beta   90.00
_cell.angle_gamma   90.00
#
_symmetry.space_group_name_H-M   'P 1'
#
loop_
_entity.id
_entity.type
_entity.pdbx_description
1 polymer ?
#
loop_
_entity_poly.entity_id
_entity_poly.type
_entity_poly.pdbx_seq_one_letter_code
_entity_poly.pdbx_strand_id
1 'polypeptide(L)'
;MTEPIRWLQTNLRETDAALNPKQFIADVASFNANVLMMSAGGITALYPSKVQYEYVSPYMPQGHDTFGEVLSEAHARNIRIVSRWDFSKARKDAYDAHPEWFFKMADGQPAIYNGLYQACINGGWYRQKAVEILSEALDRYDVDGCFFNNFTNPTTDYSERQLGLCHCDNCQRLYRERFQRSVPAIPDADYHAFLHDASISMSITIRTLLKTKRPRAALVGTAPEIGDIAYGEANTAVRRPLPLWPYTASDNSNQWRNSYPDKGVVCQGMSFVDFPWRFATVPQPEVRTRIWQDVANGGAAAFNVHGTLAEQPDRMAIDVASPAYAWLKDHQDYYAGQKSEARVFLLAPRGGVGFSIAENSYRGLFRLLTEQHIPFAAVENLDWMGKREADLVIVPGAAPKALEAFVHGGGRLIIVSSAAPGFEVAPVVKLWKDPDGAYFRIRDKTIFPSLKQTEVVFMMGDYLQVEAQGDSPITFIPPSMYGPPEFVHVDWKDTADPGLVIKNIGQGKVAWLPWDLGGIYYRHSSEAHSRLMSDLIDAMLPGGRQLKSDAHPLVEITFMRQGDRHLLQFINLSGHADTAYFNPIRMTNMKVSVRGSFQSARAIRSAQTIALENSDGYVNFTLPELEEYELVDLR
;
A
#
# COMPACT_ATOMS: atom_id res chain seq x y z
N MET A 1 6.12 -7.08 -18.97
CA MET A 1 6.60 -5.79 -19.50
C MET A 1 8.11 -5.78 -19.34
N THR A 2 8.84 -5.55 -20.43
CA THR A 2 10.32 -5.56 -20.43
C THR A 2 10.92 -4.22 -20.01
N GLU A 3 10.16 -3.14 -20.09
CA GLU A 3 10.57 -1.78 -19.73
C GLU A 3 9.87 -1.31 -18.46
N PRO A 4 10.61 -0.70 -17.49
CA PRO A 4 10.00 -0.12 -16.29
C PRO A 4 9.00 0.98 -16.63
N ILE A 5 7.90 1.00 -15.87
CA ILE A 5 6.84 1.99 -16.04
C ILE A 5 7.26 3.30 -15.37
N ARG A 6 7.18 4.39 -16.13
CA ARG A 6 7.24 5.77 -15.65
C ARG A 6 5.87 6.39 -15.91
N TRP A 7 5.01 6.30 -14.91
CA TRP A 7 3.59 6.62 -15.01
C TRP A 7 3.31 8.09 -14.76
N LEU A 8 2.62 8.72 -15.69
CA LEU A 8 2.07 10.05 -15.51
C LEU A 8 0.54 9.99 -15.61
N GLN A 9 -0.15 10.57 -14.66
CA GLN A 9 -1.60 10.75 -14.73
C GLN A 9 -1.92 12.22 -14.90
N THR A 10 -2.81 12.51 -15.86
CA THR A 10 -3.41 13.83 -16.02
C THR A 10 -4.93 13.70 -15.83
N ASN A 11 -5.47 14.36 -14.79
CA ASN A 11 -6.91 14.43 -14.57
C ASN A 11 -7.45 15.62 -15.37
N LEU A 12 -7.67 15.39 -16.68
CA LEU A 12 -8.18 16.41 -17.59
C LEU A 12 -9.59 16.85 -17.18
N ARG A 13 -9.80 18.16 -17.24
CA ARG A 13 -11.08 18.80 -16.97
C ARG A 13 -11.97 18.76 -18.23
N GLU A 14 -13.22 19.09 -18.07
CA GLU A 14 -14.16 19.26 -19.18
C GLU A 14 -13.64 20.30 -20.22
N THR A 15 -13.04 21.41 -19.74
CA THR A 15 -12.44 22.47 -20.56
C THR A 15 -11.20 22.03 -21.33
N ASP A 16 -10.49 21.01 -20.85
CA ASP A 16 -9.26 20.52 -21.50
C ASP A 16 -9.54 19.74 -22.79
N ALA A 17 -10.82 19.52 -23.13
CA ALA A 17 -11.21 18.95 -24.43
C ALA A 17 -10.74 19.79 -25.64
N ALA A 18 -10.39 21.06 -25.44
CA ALA A 18 -9.84 21.95 -26.46
C ALA A 18 -8.31 21.97 -26.54
N LEU A 19 -7.60 21.11 -25.78
CA LEU A 19 -6.13 21.07 -25.79
C LEU A 19 -5.56 20.75 -27.17
N ASN A 20 -4.31 21.19 -27.41
CA ASN A 20 -3.56 20.80 -28.61
C ASN A 20 -2.88 19.44 -28.35
N PRO A 21 -3.30 18.34 -29.02
CA PRO A 21 -2.80 16.99 -28.77
C PRO A 21 -1.30 16.86 -28.98
N LYS A 22 -0.76 17.49 -30.01
CA LYS A 22 0.68 17.44 -30.36
C LYS A 22 1.54 18.10 -29.29
N GLN A 23 1.13 19.29 -28.80
CA GLN A 23 1.86 19.99 -27.73
C GLN A 23 1.72 19.24 -26.40
N PHE A 24 0.52 18.78 -26.07
CA PHE A 24 0.26 18.03 -24.85
C PHE A 24 1.15 16.78 -24.74
N ILE A 25 1.28 16.00 -25.81
CA ILE A 25 2.14 14.82 -25.83
C ILE A 25 3.62 15.19 -25.89
N ALA A 26 4.00 16.33 -26.49
CA ALA A 26 5.37 16.82 -26.40
C ALA A 26 5.76 17.15 -24.95
N ASP A 27 4.86 17.73 -24.16
CA ASP A 27 5.07 18.02 -22.74
C ASP A 27 5.22 16.72 -21.92
N VAL A 28 4.38 15.71 -22.19
CA VAL A 28 4.47 14.37 -21.57
C VAL A 28 5.81 13.69 -21.88
N ALA A 29 6.25 13.76 -23.15
CA ALA A 29 7.52 13.21 -23.58
C ALA A 29 8.73 13.92 -22.90
N SER A 30 8.66 15.24 -22.76
CA SER A 30 9.70 16.03 -22.07
C SER A 30 9.78 15.71 -20.58
N PHE A 31 8.68 15.29 -19.96
CA PHE A 31 8.64 14.78 -18.58
C PHE A 31 9.27 13.39 -18.43
N ASN A 32 9.61 12.72 -19.53
CA ASN A 32 10.17 11.36 -19.60
C ASN A 32 9.19 10.24 -19.13
N ALA A 33 7.89 10.48 -19.13
CA ALA A 33 6.91 9.42 -18.95
C ALA A 33 6.83 8.50 -20.18
N ASN A 34 6.61 7.20 -19.96
CA ASN A 34 6.36 6.21 -21.02
C ASN A 34 4.96 5.59 -20.94
N VAL A 35 4.20 5.95 -19.92
CA VAL A 35 2.77 5.64 -19.78
C VAL A 35 2.04 6.90 -19.33
N LEU A 36 1.00 7.27 -20.09
CA LEU A 36 0.09 8.35 -19.73
C LEU A 36 -1.29 7.79 -19.41
N MET A 37 -1.79 8.03 -18.21
CA MET A 37 -3.20 7.84 -17.89
C MET A 37 -3.94 9.17 -18.02
N MET A 38 -4.96 9.23 -18.87
CA MET A 38 -5.75 10.44 -19.12
C MET A 38 -7.24 10.15 -19.16
N SER A 39 -8.05 11.15 -18.81
CA SER A 39 -9.51 11.06 -18.85
C SER A 39 -9.99 10.72 -20.27
N ALA A 40 -10.91 9.76 -20.38
CA ALA A 40 -11.54 9.36 -21.64
C ALA A 40 -13.05 9.60 -21.62
N GLY A 41 -13.77 9.12 -20.58
CA GLY A 41 -15.23 9.24 -20.52
C GLY A 41 -15.84 8.81 -19.19
N GLY A 42 -17.14 8.67 -19.18
CA GLY A 42 -17.99 8.35 -18.03
C GLY A 42 -18.72 9.58 -17.51
N ILE A 43 -18.10 10.44 -16.68
CA ILE A 43 -18.72 11.72 -16.27
C ILE A 43 -18.70 12.73 -17.42
N THR A 44 -17.61 12.77 -18.20
CA THR A 44 -17.44 13.63 -19.36
C THR A 44 -16.54 12.94 -20.38
N ALA A 45 -17.03 12.77 -21.60
CA ALA A 45 -16.27 12.19 -22.70
C ALA A 45 -15.42 13.25 -23.40
N LEU A 46 -14.15 12.89 -23.66
CA LEU A 46 -13.20 13.67 -24.47
C LEU A 46 -13.09 13.11 -25.90
N TYR A 47 -14.11 12.40 -26.34
CA TYR A 47 -14.27 11.86 -27.69
C TYR A 47 -15.73 11.98 -28.14
N PRO A 48 -16.02 11.99 -29.45
CA PRO A 48 -17.39 12.16 -29.96
C PRO A 48 -18.19 10.85 -29.82
N SER A 49 -18.64 10.53 -28.58
CA SER A 49 -19.51 9.39 -28.31
C SER A 49 -20.88 9.54 -28.95
N LYS A 50 -21.46 8.40 -29.35
CA LYS A 50 -22.85 8.31 -29.83
C LYS A 50 -23.75 7.56 -28.85
N VAL A 51 -23.20 7.11 -27.75
CA VAL A 51 -23.95 6.38 -26.72
C VAL A 51 -24.83 7.35 -25.94
N GLN A 52 -26.11 7.03 -25.84
CA GLN A 52 -27.05 7.84 -25.08
C GLN A 52 -26.62 8.01 -23.62
N TYR A 53 -26.72 9.23 -23.08
CA TYR A 53 -26.32 9.68 -21.76
C TYR A 53 -24.80 9.77 -21.52
N GLU A 54 -23.95 9.39 -22.47
CA GLU A 54 -22.52 9.74 -22.38
C GLU A 54 -22.35 11.22 -22.73
N TYR A 55 -21.99 12.04 -21.77
CA TYR A 55 -21.88 13.47 -21.92
C TYR A 55 -20.58 13.86 -22.61
N VAL A 56 -20.65 14.25 -23.86
CA VAL A 56 -19.50 14.76 -24.63
C VAL A 56 -19.20 16.19 -24.20
N SER A 57 -17.93 16.52 -23.94
CA SER A 57 -17.52 17.86 -23.55
C SER A 57 -17.93 18.89 -24.64
N PRO A 58 -18.64 19.97 -24.26
CA PRO A 58 -19.00 21.04 -25.18
C PRO A 58 -17.80 21.89 -25.61
N TYR A 59 -16.67 21.76 -24.93
CA TYR A 59 -15.40 22.44 -25.25
C TYR A 59 -14.60 21.71 -26.32
N MET A 60 -14.99 20.48 -26.68
CA MET A 60 -14.31 19.77 -27.77
C MET A 60 -14.62 20.49 -29.09
N PRO A 61 -13.60 20.92 -29.88
CA PRO A 61 -13.83 21.62 -31.14
C PRO A 61 -14.64 20.78 -32.13
N GLN A 62 -15.46 21.42 -32.91
CA GLN A 62 -16.31 20.72 -33.88
C GLN A 62 -15.48 19.90 -34.89
N GLY A 63 -15.83 18.63 -35.04
CA GLY A 63 -15.13 17.71 -35.93
C GLY A 63 -13.84 17.10 -35.37
N HIS A 64 -13.45 17.45 -34.13
CA HIS A 64 -12.30 16.88 -33.45
C HIS A 64 -12.66 15.65 -32.61
N ASP A 65 -11.65 14.87 -32.36
CA ASP A 65 -11.66 13.72 -31.47
C ASP A 65 -10.40 13.81 -30.56
N THR A 66 -10.53 14.62 -29.51
CA THR A 66 -9.39 14.96 -28.65
C THR A 66 -8.69 13.72 -28.09
N PHE A 67 -9.48 12.72 -27.64
CA PHE A 67 -8.91 11.48 -27.11
C PHE A 67 -8.18 10.67 -28.20
N GLY A 68 -8.81 10.47 -29.38
CA GLY A 68 -8.21 9.73 -30.49
C GLY A 68 -6.98 10.43 -31.07
N GLU A 69 -6.98 11.76 -31.16
CA GLU A 69 -5.84 12.56 -31.62
C GLU A 69 -4.67 12.47 -30.63
N VAL A 70 -4.93 12.56 -29.32
CA VAL A 70 -3.90 12.37 -28.28
C VAL A 70 -3.32 10.96 -28.32
N LEU A 71 -4.17 9.94 -28.45
CA LEU A 71 -3.74 8.53 -28.55
C LEU A 71 -2.78 8.33 -29.73
N SER A 72 -3.12 8.88 -30.91
CA SER A 72 -2.28 8.81 -32.11
C SER A 72 -0.93 9.48 -31.92
N GLU A 73 -0.90 10.68 -31.34
CA GLU A 73 0.35 11.42 -31.06
C GLU A 73 1.22 10.73 -30.00
N ALA A 74 0.60 10.09 -29.01
CA ALA A 74 1.29 9.32 -27.98
C ALA A 74 1.98 8.07 -28.55
N HIS A 75 1.25 7.29 -29.36
CA HIS A 75 1.79 6.09 -30.01
C HIS A 75 2.93 6.43 -30.98
N ALA A 76 2.82 7.56 -31.70
CA ALA A 76 3.91 8.03 -32.58
C ALA A 76 5.22 8.32 -31.81
N ARG A 77 5.15 8.49 -30.48
CA ARG A 77 6.30 8.72 -29.59
C ARG A 77 6.58 7.54 -28.64
N ASN A 78 5.98 6.37 -28.87
CA ASN A 78 6.08 5.17 -28.02
C ASN A 78 5.63 5.42 -26.57
N ILE A 79 4.67 6.32 -26.36
CA ILE A 79 4.00 6.54 -25.07
C ILE A 79 2.70 5.74 -25.08
N ARG A 80 2.54 4.86 -24.09
CA ARG A 80 1.34 4.04 -23.90
C ARG A 80 0.23 4.88 -23.25
N ILE A 81 -1.02 4.65 -23.67
CA ILE A 81 -2.20 5.34 -23.13
C ILE A 81 -3.05 4.37 -22.32
N VAL A 82 -3.26 4.72 -21.05
CA VAL A 82 -4.30 4.12 -20.19
C VAL A 82 -5.49 5.08 -20.14
N SER A 83 -6.59 4.69 -20.76
CA SER A 83 -7.83 5.46 -20.73
C SER A 83 -8.48 5.41 -19.35
N ARG A 84 -8.71 6.58 -18.74
CA ARG A 84 -9.35 6.71 -17.42
C ARG A 84 -10.85 6.92 -17.57
N TRP A 85 -11.61 6.06 -16.94
CA TRP A 85 -13.07 6.06 -16.93
C TRP A 85 -13.60 6.35 -15.53
N ASP A 86 -14.62 7.19 -15.43
CA ASP A 86 -15.29 7.49 -14.17
C ASP A 86 -16.79 7.34 -14.32
N PHE A 87 -17.30 6.17 -13.99
CA PHE A 87 -18.74 5.86 -14.01
C PHE A 87 -19.39 6.04 -12.62
N SER A 88 -18.68 6.64 -11.66
CA SER A 88 -19.24 6.82 -10.32
C SER A 88 -20.43 7.76 -10.27
N LYS A 89 -20.56 8.65 -11.25
CA LYS A 89 -21.62 9.65 -11.32
C LYS A 89 -22.09 9.84 -12.76
N ALA A 90 -23.34 10.29 -12.91
CA ALA A 90 -23.87 10.73 -14.20
C ALA A 90 -24.66 12.03 -14.06
N ARG A 91 -25.04 12.60 -15.18
CA ARG A 91 -25.79 13.85 -15.23
C ARG A 91 -27.29 13.60 -15.02
N LYS A 92 -28.05 14.70 -14.85
CA LYS A 92 -29.46 14.69 -14.48
C LYS A 92 -30.34 13.98 -15.51
N ASP A 93 -30.06 14.09 -16.79
CA ASP A 93 -30.81 13.44 -17.87
C ASP A 93 -30.83 11.91 -17.76
N ALA A 94 -29.70 11.32 -17.42
CA ALA A 94 -29.60 9.88 -17.16
C ALA A 94 -30.39 9.48 -15.90
N TYR A 95 -30.33 10.30 -14.85
CA TYR A 95 -31.10 10.06 -13.61
C TYR A 95 -32.61 10.19 -13.84
N ASP A 96 -33.05 11.25 -14.52
CA ASP A 96 -34.48 11.47 -14.77
C ASP A 96 -35.11 10.32 -15.59
N ALA A 97 -34.33 9.75 -16.52
CA ALA A 97 -34.80 8.63 -17.33
C ALA A 97 -34.74 7.27 -16.57
N HIS A 98 -33.75 7.10 -15.70
CA HIS A 98 -33.43 5.83 -15.07
C HIS A 98 -33.02 5.99 -13.59
N PRO A 99 -33.89 6.48 -12.69
CA PRO A 99 -33.56 6.68 -11.28
C PRO A 99 -33.16 5.37 -10.55
N GLU A 100 -33.58 4.22 -11.05
CA GLU A 100 -33.24 2.90 -10.52
C GLU A 100 -31.77 2.49 -10.77
N TRP A 101 -31.04 3.23 -11.59
CA TRP A 101 -29.60 2.99 -11.81
C TRP A 101 -28.70 3.60 -10.75
N PHE A 102 -29.25 4.50 -9.93
CA PHE A 102 -28.48 5.38 -9.08
C PHE A 102 -28.56 5.02 -7.59
N PHE A 103 -27.59 5.55 -6.85
CA PHE A 103 -27.48 5.40 -5.41
C PHE A 103 -28.68 6.07 -4.72
N LYS A 104 -29.34 5.34 -3.83
CA LYS A 104 -30.42 5.85 -3.01
C LYS A 104 -30.00 5.79 -1.54
N MET A 105 -30.03 6.90 -0.84
CA MET A 105 -29.75 6.98 0.59
C MET A 105 -30.87 6.31 1.40
N ALA A 106 -30.68 6.10 2.70
CA ALA A 106 -31.64 5.43 3.58
C ALA A 106 -32.99 6.17 3.68
N ASP A 107 -33.00 7.49 3.48
CA ASP A 107 -34.20 8.33 3.41
C ASP A 107 -34.94 8.26 2.06
N GLY A 108 -34.44 7.46 1.12
CA GLY A 108 -35.01 7.29 -0.20
C GLY A 108 -34.57 8.36 -1.22
N GLN A 109 -33.79 9.37 -0.81
CA GLN A 109 -33.31 10.40 -1.70
C GLN A 109 -32.08 9.97 -2.48
N PRO A 110 -31.86 10.51 -3.72
CA PRO A 110 -30.61 10.28 -4.45
C PRO A 110 -29.44 10.99 -3.80
N ALA A 111 -28.25 10.41 -3.89
CA ALA A 111 -27.02 11.09 -3.52
C ALA A 111 -26.57 12.00 -4.66
N ILE A 112 -26.53 13.30 -4.42
CA ILE A 112 -26.18 14.32 -5.43
C ILE A 112 -24.99 15.14 -4.93
N TYR A 113 -23.99 15.35 -5.79
CA TYR A 113 -22.86 16.19 -5.54
C TYR A 113 -22.56 17.08 -6.77
N ASN A 114 -22.61 18.40 -6.59
CA ASN A 114 -22.38 19.39 -7.66
C ASN A 114 -23.21 19.11 -8.94
N GLY A 115 -24.49 18.76 -8.79
CA GLY A 115 -25.40 18.47 -9.90
C GLY A 115 -25.21 17.11 -10.55
N LEU A 116 -24.27 16.30 -10.08
CA LEU A 116 -24.03 14.93 -10.55
C LEU A 116 -24.66 13.93 -9.57
N TYR A 117 -25.32 12.92 -10.13
CA TYR A 117 -26.01 11.86 -9.40
C TYR A 117 -25.07 10.67 -9.20
N GLN A 118 -24.89 10.24 -7.97
CA GLN A 118 -24.05 9.09 -7.62
C GLN A 118 -24.66 7.81 -8.21
N ALA A 119 -23.89 7.09 -9.01
CA ALA A 119 -24.31 5.81 -9.55
C ALA A 119 -24.17 4.68 -8.51
N CYS A 120 -25.00 3.64 -8.64
CA CYS A 120 -24.87 2.41 -7.87
C CYS A 120 -24.12 1.34 -8.65
N ILE A 121 -23.10 0.70 -8.07
CA ILE A 121 -22.33 -0.36 -8.73
C ILE A 121 -23.20 -1.56 -9.15
N ASN A 122 -24.35 -1.75 -8.50
CA ASN A 122 -25.35 -2.76 -8.84
C ASN A 122 -26.46 -2.22 -9.76
N GLY A 123 -26.41 -0.94 -10.12
CA GLY A 123 -27.39 -0.29 -11.00
C GLY A 123 -27.04 -0.42 -12.48
N GLY A 124 -28.03 -0.11 -13.35
CA GLY A 124 -27.90 -0.21 -14.80
C GLY A 124 -26.83 0.73 -15.38
N TRP A 125 -26.52 1.86 -14.70
CA TRP A 125 -25.45 2.73 -15.15
C TRP A 125 -24.11 2.00 -15.24
N TYR A 126 -23.71 1.24 -14.21
CA TYR A 126 -22.52 0.41 -14.26
C TYR A 126 -22.73 -0.88 -15.06
N ARG A 127 -23.85 -1.59 -14.84
CA ARG A 127 -24.04 -2.95 -15.36
C ARG A 127 -24.38 -3.00 -16.85
N GLN A 128 -24.92 -1.91 -17.41
CA GLN A 128 -25.35 -1.84 -18.80
C GLN A 128 -24.67 -0.68 -19.53
N LYS A 129 -24.87 0.55 -19.07
CA LYS A 129 -24.45 1.75 -19.79
C LYS A 129 -22.92 1.91 -19.85
N ALA A 130 -22.20 1.68 -18.75
CA ALA A 130 -20.74 1.69 -18.75
C ALA A 130 -20.14 0.65 -19.70
N VAL A 131 -20.77 -0.53 -19.82
CA VAL A 131 -20.35 -1.59 -20.76
C VAL A 131 -20.56 -1.15 -22.20
N GLU A 132 -21.69 -0.50 -22.52
CA GLU A 132 -21.99 0.04 -23.84
C GLU A 132 -21.01 1.14 -24.26
N ILE A 133 -20.77 2.11 -23.38
CA ILE A 133 -19.82 3.23 -23.59
C ILE A 133 -18.41 2.68 -23.81
N LEU A 134 -17.95 1.79 -22.92
CA LEU A 134 -16.62 1.18 -23.04
C LEU A 134 -16.51 0.34 -24.32
N SER A 135 -17.58 -0.37 -24.72
CA SER A 135 -17.60 -1.16 -25.94
C SER A 135 -17.41 -0.27 -27.19
N GLU A 136 -18.13 0.87 -27.27
CA GLU A 136 -17.96 1.85 -28.34
C GLU A 136 -16.52 2.37 -28.41
N ALA A 137 -15.96 2.78 -27.26
CA ALA A 137 -14.60 3.31 -27.20
C ALA A 137 -13.55 2.27 -27.61
N LEU A 138 -13.69 1.02 -27.16
CA LEU A 138 -12.77 -0.07 -27.50
C LEU A 138 -12.89 -0.51 -28.97
N ASP A 139 -13.99 -0.27 -29.64
CA ASP A 139 -14.10 -0.48 -31.10
C ASP A 139 -13.33 0.58 -31.87
N ARG A 140 -13.27 1.81 -31.34
CA ARG A 140 -12.66 2.96 -32.02
C ARG A 140 -11.17 3.12 -31.75
N TYR A 141 -10.71 2.81 -30.52
CA TYR A 141 -9.37 3.16 -30.03
C TYR A 141 -8.56 1.94 -29.61
N ASP A 142 -7.30 1.88 -30.06
CA ASP A 142 -6.34 0.84 -29.66
C ASP A 142 -5.59 1.28 -28.41
N VAL A 143 -6.30 1.37 -27.27
CA VAL A 143 -5.73 1.78 -25.99
C VAL A 143 -4.83 0.67 -25.40
N ASP A 144 -3.78 1.08 -24.68
CA ASP A 144 -2.87 0.14 -23.98
C ASP A 144 -3.42 -0.33 -22.64
N GLY A 145 -4.42 0.36 -22.10
CA GLY A 145 -5.11 -0.04 -20.88
C GLY A 145 -6.35 0.79 -20.58
N CYS A 146 -7.12 0.29 -19.61
CA CYS A 146 -8.29 0.99 -19.07
C CYS A 146 -8.18 1.03 -17.54
N PHE A 147 -8.38 2.22 -16.97
CA PHE A 147 -8.48 2.48 -15.54
C PHE A 147 -9.90 2.90 -15.18
N PHE A 148 -10.38 2.46 -14.02
CA PHE A 148 -11.72 2.78 -13.52
C PHE A 148 -11.63 3.47 -12.16
N ASN A 149 -12.11 4.71 -12.10
CA ASN A 149 -12.14 5.50 -10.88
C ASN A 149 -13.38 5.16 -10.04
N ASN A 150 -13.24 5.17 -8.70
CA ASN A 150 -14.35 4.96 -7.75
C ASN A 150 -15.24 3.75 -8.09
N PHE A 151 -14.64 2.59 -8.30
CA PHE A 151 -15.31 1.37 -8.75
C PHE A 151 -16.01 0.63 -7.60
N THR A 152 -16.85 1.37 -6.85
CA THR A 152 -17.61 0.89 -5.68
C THR A 152 -18.77 1.86 -5.36
N ASN A 153 -19.55 1.56 -4.31
CA ASN A 153 -20.49 2.51 -3.71
C ASN A 153 -19.78 3.26 -2.56
N PRO A 154 -19.54 4.58 -2.69
CA PRO A 154 -18.92 5.35 -1.62
C PRO A 154 -19.90 5.58 -0.46
N THR A 155 -19.38 5.71 0.77
CA THR A 155 -20.16 6.07 1.96
C THR A 155 -20.14 7.56 2.27
N THR A 156 -19.24 8.31 1.61
CA THR A 156 -19.08 9.77 1.71
C THR A 156 -18.92 10.41 0.35
N ASP A 157 -19.25 11.68 0.21
CA ASP A 157 -18.91 12.48 -0.95
C ASP A 157 -17.62 13.30 -0.76
N TYR A 158 -17.22 14.09 -1.76
CA TYR A 158 -16.01 14.92 -1.70
C TYR A 158 -16.07 16.08 -0.69
N SER A 159 -17.23 16.36 -0.08
CA SER A 159 -17.41 17.30 1.03
C SER A 159 -17.47 16.59 2.38
N GLU A 160 -17.14 15.30 2.44
CA GLU A 160 -17.22 14.43 3.63
C GLU A 160 -18.66 14.26 4.18
N ARG A 161 -19.67 14.67 3.40
CA ARG A 161 -21.06 14.40 3.76
C ARG A 161 -21.27 12.90 3.76
N GLN A 162 -21.82 12.38 4.86
CA GLN A 162 -22.16 10.97 4.98
C GLN A 162 -23.35 10.65 4.04
N LEU A 163 -23.14 9.75 3.12
CA LEU A 163 -24.18 9.21 2.24
C LEU A 163 -24.84 7.97 2.84
N GLY A 164 -24.13 7.30 3.75
CA GLY A 164 -24.53 6.01 4.29
C GLY A 164 -24.36 4.89 3.26
N LEU A 165 -25.19 3.86 3.38
CA LEU A 165 -25.17 2.71 2.48
C LEU A 165 -26.19 2.88 1.36
N CYS A 166 -25.97 2.19 0.22
CA CYS A 166 -26.94 2.26 -0.89
C CYS A 166 -28.17 1.39 -0.62
N HIS A 167 -29.33 2.02 -0.53
CA HIS A 167 -30.62 1.39 -0.33
C HIS A 167 -31.47 1.31 -1.62
N CYS A 168 -30.89 1.44 -2.82
CA CYS A 168 -31.63 1.27 -4.07
C CYS A 168 -32.21 -0.15 -4.18
N ASP A 169 -33.24 -0.33 -5.02
CA ASP A 169 -33.96 -1.59 -5.13
C ASP A 169 -33.05 -2.76 -5.54
N ASN A 170 -32.04 -2.50 -6.39
CA ASN A 170 -31.04 -3.51 -6.76
C ASN A 170 -30.20 -3.98 -5.57
N CYS A 171 -29.67 -3.04 -4.75
CA CYS A 171 -28.90 -3.40 -3.56
C CYS A 171 -29.77 -4.13 -2.52
N GLN A 172 -31.00 -3.64 -2.27
CA GLN A 172 -31.91 -4.28 -1.32
C GLN A 172 -32.27 -5.72 -1.75
N ARG A 173 -32.54 -5.93 -3.04
CA ARG A 173 -32.86 -7.26 -3.59
C ARG A 173 -31.67 -8.20 -3.47
N LEU A 174 -30.50 -7.81 -4.01
CA LEU A 174 -29.29 -8.65 -4.04
C LEU A 174 -28.78 -8.97 -2.62
N TYR A 175 -28.84 -7.99 -1.73
CA TYR A 175 -28.43 -8.20 -0.33
C TYR A 175 -29.36 -9.18 0.40
N ARG A 176 -30.68 -9.05 0.17
CA ARG A 176 -31.69 -9.97 0.74
C ARG A 176 -31.54 -11.38 0.18
N GLU A 177 -31.29 -11.53 -1.11
CA GLU A 177 -31.02 -12.83 -1.75
C GLU A 177 -29.83 -13.55 -1.11
N ARG A 178 -28.78 -12.81 -0.76
CA ARG A 178 -27.55 -13.40 -0.20
C ARG A 178 -27.60 -13.61 1.30
N PHE A 179 -28.06 -12.63 2.07
CA PHE A 179 -27.97 -12.62 3.54
C PHE A 179 -29.31 -12.79 4.25
N GLN A 180 -30.42 -12.96 3.53
CA GLN A 180 -31.77 -13.14 4.05
C GLN A 180 -32.24 -12.01 4.98
N ARG A 181 -31.69 -10.79 4.80
CA ARG A 181 -32.02 -9.56 5.53
C ARG A 181 -31.87 -8.33 4.65
N SER A 182 -32.42 -7.20 5.07
CA SER A 182 -32.24 -5.92 4.36
C SER A 182 -30.83 -5.35 4.56
N VAL A 183 -30.42 -4.44 3.65
CA VAL A 183 -29.17 -3.67 3.80
C VAL A 183 -29.17 -3.01 5.20
N PRO A 184 -28.10 -3.15 5.99
CA PRO A 184 -28.03 -2.61 7.34
C PRO A 184 -27.95 -1.07 7.34
N ALA A 185 -28.20 -0.44 8.50
CA ALA A 185 -28.05 1.01 8.66
C ALA A 185 -26.56 1.43 8.74
N ILE A 186 -25.71 0.56 9.27
CA ILE A 186 -24.27 0.78 9.47
C ILE A 186 -23.53 -0.38 8.78
N PRO A 187 -22.39 -0.12 8.11
CA PRO A 187 -21.64 -1.17 7.45
C PRO A 187 -21.14 -2.22 8.46
N ASP A 188 -21.32 -3.47 8.11
CA ASP A 188 -20.83 -4.64 8.82
C ASP A 188 -19.99 -5.53 7.88
N ALA A 189 -19.46 -6.65 8.38
CA ALA A 189 -18.66 -7.57 7.60
C ALA A 189 -19.41 -8.12 6.37
N ASP A 190 -20.71 -8.38 6.50
CA ASP A 190 -21.55 -8.86 5.38
C ASP A 190 -21.70 -7.79 4.29
N TYR A 191 -21.84 -6.51 4.70
CA TYR A 191 -21.94 -5.42 3.72
C TYR A 191 -20.61 -5.19 2.98
N HIS A 192 -19.48 -5.27 3.67
CA HIS A 192 -18.17 -5.19 3.03
C HIS A 192 -17.96 -6.36 2.04
N ALA A 193 -18.33 -7.57 2.41
CA ALA A 193 -18.29 -8.73 1.51
C ALA A 193 -19.23 -8.55 0.31
N PHE A 194 -20.43 -7.97 0.51
CA PHE A 194 -21.37 -7.67 -0.57
C PHE A 194 -20.80 -6.67 -1.59
N LEU A 195 -20.19 -5.57 -1.12
CA LEU A 195 -19.58 -4.58 -2.02
C LEU A 195 -18.35 -5.15 -2.74
N HIS A 196 -17.53 -5.91 -2.02
CA HIS A 196 -16.37 -6.57 -2.62
C HIS A 196 -16.79 -7.48 -3.78
N ASP A 197 -17.79 -8.33 -3.58
CA ASP A 197 -18.28 -9.23 -4.63
C ASP A 197 -18.92 -8.48 -5.81
N ALA A 198 -19.61 -7.37 -5.54
CA ALA A 198 -20.15 -6.51 -6.58
C ALA A 198 -19.03 -5.90 -7.44
N SER A 199 -17.94 -5.45 -6.81
CA SER A 199 -16.75 -4.93 -7.48
C SER A 199 -16.02 -6.02 -8.28
N ILE A 200 -15.82 -7.21 -7.70
CA ILE A 200 -15.24 -8.38 -8.40
C ILE A 200 -16.07 -8.75 -9.63
N SER A 201 -17.39 -8.91 -9.46
CA SER A 201 -18.29 -9.27 -10.56
C SER A 201 -18.23 -8.26 -11.72
N MET A 202 -18.21 -6.95 -11.39
CA MET A 202 -18.11 -5.91 -12.39
C MET A 202 -16.71 -5.90 -13.05
N SER A 203 -15.65 -6.10 -12.26
CA SER A 203 -14.28 -6.20 -12.78
C SER A 203 -14.13 -7.35 -13.77
N ILE A 204 -14.74 -8.51 -13.51
CA ILE A 204 -14.76 -9.66 -14.43
C ILE A 204 -15.49 -9.30 -15.74
N THR A 205 -16.64 -8.60 -15.65
CA THR A 205 -17.39 -8.18 -16.83
C THR A 205 -16.55 -7.26 -17.72
N ILE A 206 -15.94 -6.24 -17.12
CA ILE A 206 -15.05 -5.29 -17.82
C ILE A 206 -13.82 -5.99 -18.39
N ARG A 207 -13.17 -6.86 -17.60
CA ARG A 207 -12.02 -7.64 -18.08
C ARG A 207 -12.38 -8.46 -19.32
N THR A 208 -13.50 -9.13 -19.29
CA THR A 208 -13.97 -9.96 -20.41
C THR A 208 -14.17 -9.12 -21.66
N LEU A 209 -14.86 -8.00 -21.55
CA LEU A 209 -15.05 -7.05 -22.66
C LEU A 209 -13.70 -6.54 -23.19
N LEU A 210 -12.83 -6.04 -22.28
CA LEU A 210 -11.54 -5.48 -22.64
C LEU A 210 -10.66 -6.52 -23.36
N LYS A 211 -10.53 -7.73 -22.80
CA LYS A 211 -9.69 -8.78 -23.40
C LYS A 211 -10.26 -9.35 -24.70
N THR A 212 -11.57 -9.33 -24.88
CA THR A 212 -12.20 -9.71 -26.14
C THR A 212 -11.88 -8.71 -27.27
N LYS A 213 -11.93 -7.42 -26.98
CA LYS A 213 -11.71 -6.37 -27.99
C LYS A 213 -10.25 -5.94 -28.12
N ARG A 214 -9.50 -5.93 -27.01
CA ARG A 214 -8.10 -5.50 -26.91
C ARG A 214 -7.32 -6.48 -26.02
N PRO A 215 -6.92 -7.65 -26.53
CA PRO A 215 -6.31 -8.71 -25.70
C PRO A 215 -5.05 -8.28 -24.95
N ARG A 216 -4.28 -7.33 -25.49
CA ARG A 216 -3.04 -6.82 -24.90
C ARG A 216 -3.23 -5.65 -23.94
N ALA A 217 -4.39 -4.98 -23.96
CA ALA A 217 -4.64 -3.84 -23.08
C ALA A 217 -4.75 -4.26 -21.62
N ALA A 218 -4.15 -3.45 -20.72
CA ALA A 218 -4.14 -3.71 -19.29
C ALA A 218 -5.43 -3.22 -18.60
N LEU A 219 -5.93 -4.00 -17.65
CA LEU A 219 -6.98 -3.57 -16.73
C LEU A 219 -6.36 -3.00 -15.46
N VAL A 220 -6.72 -1.77 -15.07
CA VAL A 220 -6.14 -1.02 -13.96
C VAL A 220 -7.25 -0.42 -13.08
N GLY A 221 -7.03 -0.25 -11.77
CA GLY A 221 -7.96 0.43 -10.86
C GLY A 221 -9.22 -0.35 -10.54
N THR A 222 -9.16 -1.67 -10.66
CA THR A 222 -10.19 -2.61 -10.20
C THR A 222 -9.63 -3.47 -9.07
N ALA A 223 -10.38 -4.47 -8.60
CA ALA A 223 -9.89 -5.42 -7.62
C ALA A 223 -8.51 -5.99 -8.04
N PRO A 224 -7.48 -5.93 -7.19
CA PRO A 224 -6.12 -6.37 -7.55
C PRO A 224 -6.05 -7.81 -8.06
N GLU A 225 -6.94 -8.69 -7.59
CA GLU A 225 -7.02 -10.10 -8.03
C GLU A 225 -7.39 -10.22 -9.52
N ILE A 226 -8.18 -9.28 -10.03
CA ILE A 226 -8.72 -9.30 -11.41
C ILE A 226 -7.88 -8.42 -12.34
N GLY A 227 -7.38 -7.27 -11.86
CA GLY A 227 -6.59 -6.33 -12.66
C GLY A 227 -5.26 -6.93 -13.17
N ASP A 228 -4.69 -6.33 -14.20
CA ASP A 228 -3.34 -6.65 -14.71
C ASP A 228 -2.27 -5.77 -14.04
N ILE A 229 -2.69 -4.62 -13.49
CA ILE A 229 -1.86 -3.70 -12.71
C ILE A 229 -2.59 -3.46 -11.38
N ALA A 230 -1.93 -3.78 -10.28
CA ALA A 230 -2.35 -3.36 -8.95
C ALA A 230 -2.10 -1.85 -8.82
N TYR A 231 -3.15 -1.11 -8.55
CA TYR A 231 -3.11 0.35 -8.52
C TYR A 231 -3.69 0.86 -7.20
N GLY A 232 -3.04 1.84 -6.64
CA GLY A 232 -3.54 2.60 -5.51
C GLY A 232 -2.88 3.97 -5.41
N GLU A 233 -3.20 4.67 -4.35
CA GLU A 233 -2.84 6.06 -4.18
C GLU A 233 -2.14 6.28 -2.84
N ALA A 234 -1.11 7.12 -2.83
CA ALA A 234 -0.42 7.54 -1.63
C ALA A 234 -0.94 8.91 -1.18
N ASN A 235 -1.39 9.00 0.08
CA ASN A 235 -1.89 10.24 0.70
C ASN A 235 -3.06 10.93 -0.05
N THR A 236 -3.98 10.13 -0.55
CA THR A 236 -5.22 10.57 -1.17
C THR A 236 -6.35 10.48 -0.16
N ALA A 237 -6.41 11.35 0.79
CA ALA A 237 -7.59 11.47 1.65
C ALA A 237 -8.02 12.93 1.67
N VAL A 238 -9.30 13.18 1.64
CA VAL A 238 -9.86 14.49 1.99
C VAL A 238 -9.47 14.75 3.44
N ARG A 239 -8.82 15.88 3.69
CA ARG A 239 -8.28 16.23 5.03
C ARG A 239 -7.39 15.12 5.59
N ARG A 240 -6.20 15.03 5.03
CA ARG A 240 -5.20 14.00 5.41
C ARG A 240 -5.18 13.72 6.91
N PRO A 241 -5.43 12.48 7.36
CA PRO A 241 -5.42 12.17 8.79
C PRO A 241 -4.01 12.30 9.35
N LEU A 242 -3.91 12.77 10.58
CA LEU A 242 -2.65 12.93 11.30
C LEU A 242 -2.48 11.83 12.36
N PRO A 243 -1.23 11.38 12.61
CA PRO A 243 -0.01 11.72 11.88
C PRO A 243 -0.02 11.14 10.46
N LEU A 244 0.70 11.78 9.53
CA LEU A 244 0.86 11.21 8.18
C LEU A 244 1.63 9.89 8.26
N TRP A 245 1.22 8.90 7.45
CA TRP A 245 1.96 7.67 7.30
C TRP A 245 3.08 7.85 6.25
N PRO A 246 4.36 8.03 6.68
CA PRO A 246 5.45 8.37 5.76
C PRO A 246 5.82 7.23 4.81
N TYR A 247 5.39 6.02 5.11
CA TYR A 247 5.67 4.80 4.35
C TYR A 247 4.57 4.43 3.35
N THR A 248 3.57 5.29 3.09
CA THR A 248 2.40 4.92 2.27
C THR A 248 2.81 4.37 0.90
N ALA A 249 3.77 4.99 0.22
CA ALA A 249 4.23 4.54 -1.09
C ALA A 249 5.02 3.22 -0.98
N SER A 250 5.93 3.12 0.00
CA SER A 250 6.68 1.87 0.28
C SER A 250 5.74 0.72 0.63
N ASP A 251 4.78 0.97 1.53
CA ASP A 251 3.83 -0.03 2.02
C ASP A 251 2.99 -0.61 0.87
N ASN A 252 2.33 0.26 0.11
CA ASN A 252 1.51 -0.16 -1.04
C ASN A 252 2.34 -0.91 -2.09
N SER A 253 3.50 -0.36 -2.48
CA SER A 253 4.34 -0.97 -3.51
C SER A 253 4.94 -2.29 -3.06
N ASN A 254 5.43 -2.38 -1.80
CA ASN A 254 5.93 -3.61 -1.20
C ASN A 254 4.84 -4.68 -1.15
N GLN A 255 3.67 -4.34 -0.59
CA GLN A 255 2.55 -5.25 -0.42
C GLN A 255 2.07 -5.83 -1.76
N TRP A 256 1.83 -4.98 -2.75
CA TRP A 256 1.32 -5.48 -4.04
C TRP A 256 2.38 -6.21 -4.86
N ARG A 257 3.64 -5.75 -4.85
CA ARG A 257 4.73 -6.46 -5.53
C ARG A 257 4.89 -7.88 -5.01
N ASN A 258 4.73 -8.08 -3.69
CA ASN A 258 4.92 -9.39 -3.07
C ASN A 258 3.65 -10.25 -3.08
N SER A 259 2.46 -9.65 -3.06
CA SER A 259 1.17 -10.38 -3.14
C SER A 259 0.81 -10.78 -4.56
N TYR A 260 1.22 -9.98 -5.56
CA TYR A 260 0.88 -10.18 -6.98
C TYR A 260 2.14 -10.05 -7.87
N PRO A 261 3.11 -10.97 -7.75
CA PRO A 261 4.43 -10.83 -8.36
C PRO A 261 4.42 -10.75 -9.90
N ASP A 262 3.38 -11.29 -10.54
CA ASP A 262 3.21 -11.31 -11.99
C ASP A 262 2.50 -10.07 -12.56
N LYS A 263 2.07 -9.14 -11.69
CA LYS A 263 1.36 -7.92 -12.09
C LYS A 263 2.25 -6.68 -12.10
N GLY A 264 1.85 -5.67 -12.87
CA GLY A 264 2.39 -4.33 -12.69
C GLY A 264 1.94 -3.75 -11.33
N VAL A 265 2.74 -2.86 -10.77
CA VAL A 265 2.41 -2.15 -9.52
C VAL A 265 2.58 -0.66 -9.75
N VAL A 266 1.54 0.10 -9.46
CA VAL A 266 1.52 1.56 -9.53
C VAL A 266 0.92 2.11 -8.24
N CYS A 267 1.72 2.84 -7.46
CA CYS A 267 1.24 3.60 -6.31
C CYS A 267 1.32 5.09 -6.64
N GLN A 268 0.17 5.70 -6.87
CA GLN A 268 0.08 7.06 -7.38
C GLN A 268 0.27 8.09 -6.26
N GLY A 269 1.37 8.84 -6.27
CA GLY A 269 1.55 10.02 -5.43
C GLY A 269 0.75 11.21 -5.97
N MET A 270 -0.03 11.88 -5.11
CA MET A 270 -0.69 13.12 -5.47
C MET A 270 0.28 14.29 -5.41
N SER A 271 0.30 15.12 -6.46
CA SER A 271 1.13 16.32 -6.51
C SER A 271 0.53 17.52 -5.78
N PHE A 272 -0.75 17.48 -5.44
CA PHE A 272 -1.48 18.58 -4.82
C PHE A 272 -1.73 18.36 -3.32
N VAL A 273 -1.92 19.46 -2.60
CA VAL A 273 -2.04 19.46 -1.13
C VAL A 273 -3.25 18.68 -0.65
N ASP A 274 -4.42 18.93 -1.25
CA ASP A 274 -5.69 18.27 -0.90
C ASP A 274 -6.72 18.48 -2.02
N PHE A 275 -7.84 17.76 -1.99
CA PHE A 275 -8.88 17.81 -3.02
C PHE A 275 -9.46 19.20 -3.30
N PRO A 276 -9.66 20.10 -2.32
CA PRO A 276 -10.08 21.47 -2.60
C PRO A 276 -9.00 22.31 -3.32
N TRP A 277 -7.72 21.98 -3.16
CA TRP A 277 -6.58 22.77 -3.68
C TRP A 277 -5.72 21.97 -4.67
N ARG A 278 -6.33 21.51 -5.76
CA ARG A 278 -5.67 20.65 -6.76
C ARG A 278 -4.59 21.35 -7.59
N PHE A 279 -4.42 22.66 -7.46
CA PHE A 279 -3.41 23.46 -8.16
C PHE A 279 -2.31 24.03 -7.24
N ALA A 280 -2.33 23.67 -5.95
CA ALA A 280 -1.27 23.94 -5.01
C ALA A 280 -0.53 22.64 -4.71
N THR A 281 0.81 22.65 -4.87
CA THR A 281 1.60 21.41 -4.78
C THR A 281 1.97 21.04 -3.35
N VAL A 282 2.16 19.73 -3.11
CA VAL A 282 2.80 19.22 -1.91
C VAL A 282 4.30 19.62 -1.89
N PRO A 283 4.98 19.55 -0.73
CA PRO A 283 6.40 19.84 -0.66
C PRO A 283 7.24 19.00 -1.64
N GLN A 284 8.22 19.62 -2.27
CA GLN A 284 9.14 18.95 -3.20
C GLN A 284 9.80 17.69 -2.62
N PRO A 285 10.28 17.69 -1.35
CA PRO A 285 10.86 16.47 -0.76
C PRO A 285 9.83 15.35 -0.63
N GLU A 286 8.55 15.63 -0.38
CA GLU A 286 7.50 14.61 -0.35
C GLU A 286 7.36 13.92 -1.70
N VAL A 287 7.35 14.68 -2.80
CA VAL A 287 7.26 14.12 -4.16
C VAL A 287 8.42 13.17 -4.45
N ARG A 288 9.67 13.61 -4.17
CA ARG A 288 10.85 12.77 -4.40
C ARG A 288 10.84 11.51 -3.54
N THR A 289 10.54 11.65 -2.26
CA THR A 289 10.46 10.52 -1.32
C THR A 289 9.52 9.44 -1.84
N ARG A 290 8.32 9.80 -2.31
CA ARG A 290 7.35 8.84 -2.82
C ARG A 290 7.82 8.14 -4.08
N ILE A 291 8.41 8.88 -5.03
CA ILE A 291 8.97 8.28 -6.25
C ILE A 291 10.04 7.25 -5.90
N TRP A 292 10.95 7.58 -4.98
CA TRP A 292 12.01 6.64 -4.57
C TRP A 292 11.47 5.45 -3.77
N GLN A 293 10.49 5.65 -2.91
CA GLN A 293 9.81 4.58 -2.19
C GLN A 293 9.13 3.58 -3.14
N ASP A 294 8.43 4.08 -4.15
CA ASP A 294 7.76 3.22 -5.13
C ASP A 294 8.77 2.34 -5.88
N VAL A 295 9.80 2.95 -6.48
CA VAL A 295 10.75 2.19 -7.31
C VAL A 295 11.63 1.27 -6.47
N ALA A 296 11.98 1.64 -5.25
CA ALA A 296 12.77 0.83 -4.34
C ALA A 296 12.01 -0.42 -3.86
N ASN A 297 10.69 -0.37 -3.83
CA ASN A 297 9.83 -1.51 -3.49
C ASN A 297 9.29 -2.25 -4.73
N GLY A 298 9.87 -2.01 -5.91
CA GLY A 298 9.51 -2.69 -7.16
C GLY A 298 8.23 -2.19 -7.82
N GLY A 299 7.71 -1.04 -7.40
CA GLY A 299 6.62 -0.32 -8.04
C GLY A 299 7.10 0.53 -9.22
N ALA A 300 6.16 1.14 -9.94
CA ALA A 300 6.42 2.13 -10.97
C ALA A 300 6.64 3.51 -10.35
N ALA A 301 7.53 4.33 -10.93
CA ALA A 301 7.48 5.76 -10.65
C ALA A 301 6.13 6.32 -11.11
N ALA A 302 5.39 6.94 -10.21
CA ALA A 302 4.05 7.45 -10.51
C ALA A 302 3.86 8.89 -10.03
N PHE A 303 3.32 9.72 -10.92
CA PHE A 303 3.09 11.15 -10.66
C PHE A 303 1.75 11.58 -11.26
N ASN A 304 1.06 12.50 -10.58
CA ASN A 304 -0.27 12.97 -10.96
C ASN A 304 -0.34 14.50 -11.00
N VAL A 305 -1.03 15.02 -12.01
CA VAL A 305 -1.42 16.43 -12.07
C VAL A 305 -2.91 16.57 -12.38
N HIS A 306 -3.51 17.67 -11.97
CA HIS A 306 -4.87 18.04 -12.36
C HIS A 306 -4.82 18.99 -13.57
N GLY A 307 -5.46 18.60 -14.69
CA GLY A 307 -5.31 19.27 -15.98
C GLY A 307 -4.03 18.87 -16.71
N THR A 308 -3.44 19.79 -17.47
CA THR A 308 -2.22 19.55 -18.26
C THR A 308 -0.94 19.92 -17.51
N LEU A 309 0.23 19.41 -17.94
CA LEU A 309 1.53 19.80 -17.38
C LEU A 309 1.86 21.30 -17.63
N ALA A 310 1.42 21.85 -18.76
CA ALA A 310 1.72 23.21 -19.17
C ALA A 310 0.94 24.25 -18.34
N GLU A 311 -0.27 23.91 -17.90
CA GLU A 311 -1.19 24.85 -17.23
C GLU A 311 -1.13 24.79 -15.70
N GLN A 312 -0.02 24.29 -15.14
CA GLN A 312 0.14 24.27 -13.69
C GLN A 312 0.62 25.63 -13.18
N PRO A 313 -0.19 26.34 -12.37
CA PRO A 313 0.23 27.62 -11.77
C PRO A 313 1.34 27.46 -10.72
N ASP A 314 1.37 26.30 -10.05
CA ASP A 314 2.45 25.89 -9.15
C ASP A 314 3.18 24.71 -9.79
N ARG A 315 4.45 24.91 -10.13
CA ARG A 315 5.29 23.94 -10.83
C ARG A 315 6.27 23.20 -9.94
N MET A 316 6.34 23.55 -8.64
CA MET A 316 7.38 23.03 -7.73
C MET A 316 7.45 21.49 -7.72
N ALA A 317 6.31 20.81 -7.74
CA ALA A 317 6.27 19.35 -7.78
C ALA A 317 6.79 18.77 -9.13
N ILE A 318 6.44 19.42 -10.26
CA ILE A 318 6.89 19.01 -11.60
C ILE A 318 8.41 19.17 -11.72
N ASP A 319 8.96 20.27 -11.21
CA ASP A 319 10.38 20.61 -11.33
C ASP A 319 11.29 19.60 -10.61
N VAL A 320 10.77 18.87 -9.64
CA VAL A 320 11.53 17.79 -8.95
C VAL A 320 11.18 16.39 -9.44
N ALA A 321 9.96 16.16 -9.93
CA ALA A 321 9.56 14.86 -10.47
C ALA A 321 10.22 14.61 -11.85
N SER A 322 10.28 15.61 -12.73
CA SER A 322 10.85 15.47 -14.07
C SER A 322 12.32 15.02 -14.08
N PRO A 323 13.24 15.60 -13.27
CA PRO A 323 14.61 15.09 -13.16
C PRO A 323 14.69 13.65 -12.62
N ALA A 324 13.82 13.26 -11.66
CA ALA A 324 13.76 11.89 -11.17
C ALA A 324 13.35 10.91 -12.29
N TYR A 325 12.37 11.29 -13.11
CA TYR A 325 11.95 10.48 -14.27
C TYR A 325 13.04 10.38 -15.34
N ALA A 326 13.80 11.46 -15.60
CA ALA A 326 14.95 11.43 -16.50
C ALA A 326 16.01 10.44 -15.99
N TRP A 327 16.36 10.53 -14.71
CA TRP A 327 17.33 9.62 -14.10
C TRP A 327 16.86 8.15 -14.17
N LEU A 328 15.59 7.87 -13.87
CA LEU A 328 15.01 6.53 -13.97
C LEU A 328 14.98 5.99 -15.40
N LYS A 329 14.81 6.85 -16.41
CA LYS A 329 14.91 6.47 -17.83
C LYS A 329 16.32 6.05 -18.18
N ASP A 330 17.32 6.82 -17.76
CA ASP A 330 18.73 6.55 -18.07
C ASP A 330 19.27 5.31 -17.35
N HIS A 331 18.62 4.91 -16.24
CA HIS A 331 19.00 3.76 -15.41
C HIS A 331 17.93 2.65 -15.38
N GLN A 332 17.07 2.60 -16.38
CA GLN A 332 15.89 1.71 -16.40
C GLN A 332 16.24 0.22 -16.32
N ASP A 333 17.46 -0.19 -16.74
CA ASP A 333 17.92 -1.57 -16.67
C ASP A 333 18.06 -2.09 -15.22
N TYR A 334 18.20 -1.21 -14.23
CA TYR A 334 18.21 -1.59 -12.81
C TYR A 334 16.81 -1.88 -12.27
N TYR A 335 15.76 -1.29 -12.84
CA TYR A 335 14.39 -1.38 -12.32
C TYR A 335 13.52 -2.42 -13.05
N ALA A 336 13.98 -2.91 -14.21
CA ALA A 336 13.25 -3.88 -15.01
C ALA A 336 13.19 -5.26 -14.33
N GLY A 337 11.99 -5.74 -13.98
CA GLY A 337 11.79 -7.08 -13.46
C GLY A 337 12.40 -7.35 -12.08
N GLN A 338 12.57 -6.33 -11.26
CA GLN A 338 12.99 -6.47 -9.87
C GLN A 338 12.06 -7.41 -9.09
N LYS A 339 12.67 -8.25 -8.22
CA LYS A 339 11.97 -9.13 -7.29
C LYS A 339 12.56 -8.94 -5.89
N SER A 340 11.72 -8.98 -4.86
CA SER A 340 12.19 -8.89 -3.48
C SER A 340 13.01 -10.13 -3.10
N GLU A 341 14.18 -9.90 -2.52
CA GLU A 341 15.06 -10.93 -1.90
C GLU A 341 14.70 -11.19 -0.43
N ALA A 342 13.76 -10.42 0.12
CA ALA A 342 13.37 -10.54 1.52
C ALA A 342 12.87 -11.95 1.86
N ARG A 343 13.35 -12.48 2.99
CA ARG A 343 12.99 -13.80 3.53
C ARG A 343 12.18 -13.70 4.84
N VAL A 344 11.96 -12.47 5.34
CA VAL A 344 11.00 -12.15 6.39
C VAL A 344 9.73 -11.68 5.72
N PHE A 345 8.60 -12.28 6.07
CA PHE A 345 7.29 -11.94 5.52
C PHE A 345 6.42 -11.32 6.61
N LEU A 346 5.82 -10.18 6.33
CA LEU A 346 4.84 -9.52 7.19
C LEU A 346 3.45 -9.65 6.56
N LEU A 347 2.54 -10.34 7.26
CA LEU A 347 1.17 -10.49 6.76
C LEU A 347 0.39 -9.19 6.98
N ALA A 348 -0.07 -8.59 5.87
CA ALA A 348 -0.89 -7.39 5.90
C ALA A 348 -2.38 -7.73 6.09
N PRO A 349 -3.17 -6.88 6.76
CA PRO A 349 -4.60 -7.09 6.86
C PRO A 349 -5.27 -6.91 5.50
N ARG A 350 -6.18 -7.83 5.15
CA ARG A 350 -6.94 -7.74 3.89
C ARG A 350 -7.93 -6.59 3.91
N GLY A 351 -7.96 -5.80 2.82
CA GLY A 351 -9.01 -4.81 2.58
C GLY A 351 -8.95 -3.61 3.52
N GLY A 352 -7.80 -3.34 4.10
CA GLY A 352 -7.62 -2.28 5.09
C GLY A 352 -7.61 -0.88 4.50
N VAL A 353 -8.80 -0.32 4.23
CA VAL A 353 -8.96 1.14 4.17
C VAL A 353 -9.61 1.55 5.49
N GLY A 354 -8.81 1.88 6.51
CA GLY A 354 -9.32 2.35 7.79
C GLY A 354 -8.37 2.05 8.96
N PHE A 355 -8.42 2.88 9.99
CA PHE A 355 -7.62 2.75 11.21
C PHE A 355 -8.19 1.68 12.16
N SER A 356 -8.17 0.41 11.76
CA SER A 356 -8.51 -0.70 12.65
C SER A 356 -7.35 -1.00 13.61
N ILE A 357 -7.62 -1.69 14.73
CA ILE A 357 -6.59 -2.14 15.67
C ILE A 357 -5.57 -3.04 14.94
N ALA A 358 -6.03 -3.93 14.05
CA ALA A 358 -5.16 -4.79 13.26
C ALA A 358 -4.23 -3.99 12.31
N GLU A 359 -4.72 -2.87 11.77
CA GLU A 359 -3.92 -1.98 10.93
C GLU A 359 -2.85 -1.25 11.72
N ASN A 360 -3.14 -0.79 12.94
CA ASN A 360 -2.15 -0.17 13.82
C ASN A 360 -1.04 -1.16 14.20
N SER A 361 -1.39 -2.40 14.52
CA SER A 361 -0.42 -3.47 14.77
C SER A 361 0.48 -3.73 13.56
N TYR A 362 -0.12 -3.84 12.38
CA TYR A 362 0.61 -4.00 11.12
C TYR A 362 1.56 -2.82 10.86
N ARG A 363 1.07 -1.58 10.96
CA ARG A 363 1.89 -0.38 10.75
C ARG A 363 3.04 -0.28 11.74
N GLY A 364 2.81 -0.62 13.00
CA GLY A 364 3.87 -0.65 14.00
C GLY A 364 4.95 -1.67 13.68
N LEU A 365 4.57 -2.86 13.23
CA LEU A 365 5.52 -3.91 12.82
C LEU A 365 6.23 -3.55 11.50
N PHE A 366 5.52 -2.98 10.52
CA PHE A 366 6.12 -2.47 9.29
C PHE A 366 7.21 -1.43 9.58
N ARG A 367 6.86 -0.44 10.41
CA ARG A 367 7.77 0.62 10.85
C ARG A 367 8.98 0.04 11.60
N LEU A 368 8.75 -0.88 12.53
CA LEU A 368 9.80 -1.52 13.32
C LEU A 368 10.78 -2.27 12.42
N LEU A 369 10.29 -3.07 11.46
CA LEU A 369 11.14 -3.80 10.53
C LEU A 369 11.97 -2.85 9.65
N THR A 370 11.35 -1.76 9.18
CA THR A 370 12.04 -0.72 8.40
C THR A 370 13.14 -0.04 9.22
N GLU A 371 12.83 0.42 10.43
CA GLU A 371 13.76 1.11 11.33
C GLU A 371 14.89 0.22 11.85
N GLN A 372 14.68 -1.11 11.89
CA GLN A 372 15.70 -2.11 12.22
C GLN A 372 16.46 -2.63 11.01
N HIS A 373 16.23 -2.07 9.82
CA HIS A 373 16.85 -2.44 8.55
C HIS A 373 16.74 -3.95 8.24
N ILE A 374 15.60 -4.56 8.59
CA ILE A 374 15.30 -5.96 8.28
C ILE A 374 14.54 -5.98 6.96
N PRO A 375 15.12 -6.47 5.85
CA PRO A 375 14.40 -6.59 4.60
C PRO A 375 13.19 -7.51 4.77
N PHE A 376 12.01 -7.04 4.40
CA PHE A 376 10.77 -7.82 4.51
C PHE A 376 9.87 -7.67 3.29
N ALA A 377 9.05 -8.70 3.08
CA ALA A 377 7.99 -8.73 2.09
C ALA A 377 6.64 -8.61 2.81
N ALA A 378 5.95 -7.48 2.65
CA ALA A 378 4.57 -7.36 3.08
C ALA A 378 3.66 -8.15 2.09
N VAL A 379 2.73 -8.96 2.61
CA VAL A 379 1.84 -9.80 1.80
C VAL A 379 0.43 -9.80 2.37
N GLU A 380 -0.58 -9.65 1.53
CA GLU A 380 -2.00 -9.68 1.93
C GLU A 380 -2.67 -11.05 1.71
N ASN A 381 -1.95 -12.00 1.13
CA ASN A 381 -2.42 -13.35 0.86
C ASN A 381 -1.31 -14.37 1.15
N LEU A 382 -1.64 -15.66 1.04
CA LEU A 382 -0.70 -16.75 1.27
C LEU A 382 -0.25 -17.45 -0.03
N ASP A 383 -0.47 -16.86 -1.19
CA ASP A 383 -0.16 -17.43 -2.51
C ASP A 383 1.34 -17.60 -2.77
N TRP A 384 2.18 -16.97 -1.93
CA TRP A 384 3.62 -17.13 -1.92
C TRP A 384 4.09 -18.48 -1.36
N MET A 385 3.25 -19.14 -0.53
CA MET A 385 3.61 -20.43 0.08
C MET A 385 3.91 -21.48 -0.99
N GLY A 386 5.03 -22.17 -0.85
CA GLY A 386 5.53 -23.14 -1.84
C GLY A 386 6.13 -22.53 -3.11
N LYS A 387 6.09 -21.22 -3.28
CA LYS A 387 6.67 -20.50 -4.44
C LYS A 387 7.89 -19.63 -4.07
N ARG A 388 7.98 -19.20 -2.81
CA ARG A 388 9.06 -18.39 -2.28
C ARG A 388 9.52 -18.96 -0.95
N GLU A 389 10.81 -18.83 -0.68
CA GLU A 389 11.38 -19.21 0.61
C GLU A 389 11.17 -18.09 1.62
N ALA A 390 10.63 -18.46 2.78
CA ALA A 390 10.48 -17.59 3.93
C ALA A 390 11.25 -18.18 5.11
N ASP A 391 12.14 -17.40 5.71
CA ASP A 391 12.84 -17.78 6.95
C ASP A 391 11.96 -17.52 8.17
N LEU A 392 11.11 -16.48 8.08
CA LEU A 392 10.24 -16.04 9.17
C LEU A 392 8.97 -15.40 8.59
N VAL A 393 7.82 -15.71 9.18
CA VAL A 393 6.55 -15.01 8.93
C VAL A 393 6.13 -14.30 10.21
N ILE A 394 5.72 -13.03 10.11
CA ILE A 394 5.21 -12.22 11.21
C ILE A 394 3.74 -11.90 10.91
N VAL A 395 2.86 -12.17 11.88
CA VAL A 395 1.41 -11.99 11.74
C VAL A 395 0.90 -11.03 12.81
N PRO A 396 0.47 -9.83 12.44
CA PRO A 396 -0.33 -8.97 13.30
C PRO A 396 -1.78 -9.47 13.34
N GLY A 397 -2.25 -9.90 14.50
CA GLY A 397 -3.58 -10.48 14.66
C GLY A 397 -3.59 -12.01 14.64
N ALA A 398 -4.79 -12.59 14.47
CA ALA A 398 -4.95 -14.04 14.44
C ALA A 398 -4.27 -14.66 13.21
N ALA A 399 -3.40 -15.64 13.43
CA ALA A 399 -2.72 -16.33 12.34
C ALA A 399 -3.70 -17.22 11.55
N PRO A 400 -3.72 -17.11 10.21
CA PRO A 400 -4.49 -18.03 9.37
C PRO A 400 -4.10 -19.49 9.59
N LYS A 401 -5.10 -20.38 9.69
CA LYS A 401 -4.87 -21.82 9.91
C LYS A 401 -3.92 -22.44 8.88
N ALA A 402 -3.91 -21.95 7.65
CA ALA A 402 -3.02 -22.45 6.60
C ALA A 402 -1.52 -22.32 6.96
N LEU A 403 -1.13 -21.39 7.85
CA LEU A 403 0.24 -21.26 8.33
C LEU A 403 0.68 -22.40 9.27
N GLU A 404 -0.24 -23.17 9.81
CA GLU A 404 0.08 -24.37 10.60
C GLU A 404 0.92 -25.38 9.76
N ALA A 405 0.52 -25.61 8.50
CA ALA A 405 1.28 -26.47 7.59
C ALA A 405 2.68 -25.93 7.28
N PHE A 406 2.82 -24.61 7.13
CA PHE A 406 4.12 -23.94 6.95
C PHE A 406 5.04 -24.20 8.15
N VAL A 407 4.52 -24.05 9.38
CA VAL A 407 5.30 -24.30 10.61
C VAL A 407 5.67 -25.78 10.73
N HIS A 408 4.71 -26.71 10.49
CA HIS A 408 5.00 -28.15 10.52
C HIS A 408 6.13 -28.56 9.58
N GLY A 409 6.24 -27.89 8.43
CA GLY A 409 7.29 -28.09 7.42
C GLY A 409 8.65 -27.43 7.76
N GLY A 410 8.82 -26.84 8.95
CA GLY A 410 10.09 -26.22 9.40
C GLY A 410 10.07 -24.69 9.40
N GLY A 411 8.98 -24.05 9.00
CA GLY A 411 8.83 -22.60 9.00
C GLY A 411 8.86 -21.99 10.40
N ARG A 412 9.20 -20.70 10.47
CA ARG A 412 9.23 -19.90 11.71
C ARG A 412 8.10 -18.88 11.65
N LEU A 413 7.41 -18.72 12.78
CA LEU A 413 6.25 -17.83 12.87
C LEU A 413 6.28 -17.00 14.14
N ILE A 414 6.13 -15.67 14.02
CA ILE A 414 5.85 -14.76 15.13
C ILE A 414 4.41 -14.29 14.99
N ILE A 415 3.61 -14.47 16.04
CA ILE A 415 2.23 -13.98 16.13
C ILE A 415 2.20 -12.85 17.17
N VAL A 416 1.67 -11.69 16.78
CA VAL A 416 1.49 -10.53 17.64
C VAL A 416 -0.01 -10.23 17.72
N SER A 417 -0.67 -10.77 18.77
CA SER A 417 -2.12 -10.68 18.84
C SER A 417 -2.67 -11.04 20.21
N SER A 418 -3.58 -10.21 20.73
CA SER A 418 -4.46 -10.55 21.86
C SER A 418 -5.65 -11.44 21.48
N ALA A 419 -5.75 -11.87 20.21
CA ALA A 419 -6.69 -12.89 19.78
C ALA A 419 -6.00 -14.25 19.66
N ALA A 420 -6.73 -15.34 19.88
CA ALA A 420 -6.23 -16.68 19.72
C ALA A 420 -5.80 -16.93 18.26
N PRO A 421 -4.66 -17.60 18.02
CA PRO A 421 -4.28 -18.03 16.68
C PRO A 421 -5.26 -19.05 16.12
N GLY A 422 -5.30 -19.18 14.78
CA GLY A 422 -6.22 -20.10 14.09
C GLY A 422 -5.86 -21.59 14.23
N PHE A 423 -4.84 -21.93 15.03
CA PHE A 423 -4.39 -23.28 15.39
C PHE A 423 -3.82 -23.29 16.81
N GLU A 424 -3.64 -24.48 17.40
CA GLU A 424 -3.25 -24.60 18.80
C GLU A 424 -1.77 -24.26 19.04
N VAL A 425 -1.53 -23.19 19.83
CA VAL A 425 -0.21 -22.82 20.33
C VAL A 425 -0.13 -23.03 21.84
N ALA A 426 -1.07 -22.45 22.59
CA ALA A 426 -1.26 -22.64 24.02
C ALA A 426 -2.73 -22.50 24.38
N PRO A 427 -3.24 -23.21 25.41
CA PRO A 427 -4.62 -23.04 25.88
C PRO A 427 -4.87 -21.63 26.40
N VAL A 428 -6.01 -21.08 26.02
CA VAL A 428 -6.47 -19.75 26.48
C VAL A 428 -7.17 -19.89 27.83
N VAL A 429 -6.80 -19.02 28.79
CA VAL A 429 -7.40 -18.97 30.13
C VAL A 429 -8.48 -17.90 30.21
N LYS A 430 -8.11 -16.63 29.96
CA LYS A 430 -9.04 -15.48 29.96
C LYS A 430 -8.47 -14.30 29.21
N LEU A 431 -9.36 -13.35 28.89
CA LEU A 431 -8.98 -12.05 28.32
C LEU A 431 -8.94 -11.00 29.45
N TRP A 432 -7.80 -10.34 29.59
CA TRP A 432 -7.68 -9.10 30.34
C TRP A 432 -7.98 -7.95 29.38
N LYS A 433 -9.06 -7.23 29.66
CA LYS A 433 -9.47 -6.07 28.88
C LYS A 433 -8.70 -4.85 29.38
N ASP A 434 -7.83 -4.30 28.53
CA ASP A 434 -7.09 -3.05 28.73
C ASP A 434 -6.60 -2.83 30.19
N PRO A 435 -5.77 -3.73 30.75
CA PRO A 435 -5.34 -3.63 32.13
C PRO A 435 -4.29 -2.52 32.30
N ASP A 436 -4.76 -1.30 32.48
CA ASP A 436 -3.92 -0.12 32.69
C ASP A 436 -2.95 -0.29 33.87
N GLY A 437 -1.68 0.07 33.60
CA GLY A 437 -0.61 -0.05 34.60
C GLY A 437 -0.03 -1.46 34.74
N ALA A 438 -0.31 -2.35 33.81
CA ALA A 438 0.31 -3.68 33.74
C ALA A 438 1.68 -3.63 33.03
N TYR A 439 2.51 -4.63 33.31
CA TYR A 439 3.83 -4.78 32.71
C TYR A 439 4.12 -6.23 32.36
N PHE A 440 5.18 -6.44 31.57
CA PHE A 440 5.82 -7.75 31.43
C PHE A 440 7.25 -7.70 31.97
N ARG A 441 7.61 -8.66 32.82
CA ARG A 441 8.97 -8.83 33.32
C ARG A 441 9.79 -9.65 32.31
N ILE A 442 10.99 -9.18 31.99
CA ILE A 442 11.92 -9.88 31.12
C ILE A 442 12.73 -10.88 31.97
N ARG A 443 12.46 -12.17 31.80
CA ARG A 443 13.07 -13.27 32.54
C ARG A 443 14.33 -13.80 31.86
N ASP A 444 14.25 -14.03 30.56
CA ASP A 444 15.35 -14.63 29.81
C ASP A 444 16.13 -13.56 29.04
N LYS A 445 17.25 -13.13 29.65
CA LYS A 445 18.17 -12.17 29.04
C LYS A 445 19.05 -12.80 27.93
N THR A 446 19.00 -14.11 27.73
CA THR A 446 19.73 -14.76 26.63
C THR A 446 18.97 -14.63 25.32
N ILE A 447 17.62 -14.65 25.37
CA ILE A 447 16.77 -14.33 24.24
C ILE A 447 16.75 -12.81 23.96
N PHE A 448 16.84 -12.00 25.04
CA PHE A 448 16.76 -10.54 24.97
C PHE A 448 18.07 -9.85 25.39
N PRO A 449 19.17 -10.05 24.65
CA PRO A 449 20.48 -9.51 25.02
C PRO A 449 20.57 -7.99 24.98
N SER A 450 19.77 -7.32 24.15
CA SER A 450 19.71 -5.85 24.07
C SER A 450 19.01 -5.21 25.28
N LEU A 451 18.25 -6.01 26.05
CA LEU A 451 17.47 -5.58 27.22
C LEU A 451 18.11 -5.99 28.57
N LYS A 452 19.42 -6.18 28.62
CA LYS A 452 20.11 -6.59 29.85
C LYS A 452 19.84 -5.67 31.05
N GLN A 453 19.72 -4.37 30.82
CA GLN A 453 19.45 -3.34 31.84
C GLN A 453 17.98 -3.02 32.04
N THR A 454 17.07 -3.63 31.24
CA THR A 454 15.62 -3.40 31.28
C THR A 454 14.96 -4.57 31.98
N GLU A 455 14.35 -4.33 33.14
CA GLU A 455 13.67 -5.37 33.92
C GLU A 455 12.23 -5.62 33.39
N VAL A 456 11.57 -4.59 32.93
CA VAL A 456 10.17 -4.65 32.53
C VAL A 456 9.90 -3.85 31.25
N VAL A 457 8.85 -4.26 30.50
CA VAL A 457 8.22 -3.47 29.45
C VAL A 457 6.78 -3.22 29.82
N PHE A 458 6.25 -2.02 29.54
CA PHE A 458 4.87 -1.72 29.79
C PHE A 458 3.95 -2.42 28.79
N MET A 459 2.70 -2.64 29.18
CA MET A 459 1.67 -3.24 28.37
C MET A 459 0.49 -2.30 28.23
N MET A 460 -0.12 -2.24 27.06
CA MET A 460 -1.35 -1.50 26.76
C MET A 460 -2.27 -2.35 25.90
N GLY A 461 -3.55 -2.07 26.00
CA GLY A 461 -4.57 -2.79 25.27
C GLY A 461 -4.84 -4.16 25.88
N ASP A 462 -5.50 -5.02 25.13
CA ASP A 462 -5.93 -6.33 25.61
C ASP A 462 -4.74 -7.32 25.75
N TYR A 463 -4.75 -8.12 26.81
CA TYR A 463 -3.85 -9.25 27.03
C TYR A 463 -4.64 -10.55 27.11
N LEU A 464 -4.33 -11.50 26.26
CA LEU A 464 -4.90 -12.84 26.30
C LEU A 464 -4.03 -13.74 27.18
N GLN A 465 -4.46 -13.97 28.42
CA GLN A 465 -3.80 -14.89 29.34
C GLN A 465 -3.90 -16.33 28.81
N VAL A 466 -2.77 -16.99 28.74
CA VAL A 466 -2.65 -18.38 28.28
C VAL A 466 -1.96 -19.25 29.34
N GLU A 467 -2.19 -20.57 29.29
CA GLU A 467 -1.51 -21.49 30.19
C GLU A 467 0.01 -21.50 29.94
N ALA A 468 0.77 -21.52 31.03
CA ALA A 468 2.22 -21.68 30.97
C ALA A 468 2.59 -23.06 30.39
N GLN A 469 3.45 -23.07 29.38
CA GLN A 469 4.00 -24.28 28.75
C GLN A 469 5.49 -24.47 29.13
N GLY A 470 5.78 -24.35 30.43
CA GLY A 470 7.14 -24.28 30.96
C GLY A 470 7.53 -22.86 31.36
N ASP A 471 8.85 -22.60 31.50
CA ASP A 471 9.35 -21.26 31.86
C ASP A 471 9.11 -20.28 30.69
N SER A 472 8.43 -19.17 30.98
CA SER A 472 8.21 -18.11 29.97
C SER A 472 9.39 -17.13 29.97
N PRO A 473 9.89 -16.74 28.77
CA PRO A 473 10.92 -15.72 28.64
C PRO A 473 10.52 -14.34 29.16
N ILE A 474 9.21 -14.03 29.14
CA ILE A 474 8.61 -12.83 29.76
C ILE A 474 7.32 -13.21 30.48
N THR A 475 7.09 -12.63 31.65
CA THR A 475 5.96 -12.95 32.54
C THR A 475 5.15 -11.73 32.89
N PHE A 476 3.83 -11.91 33.04
CA PHE A 476 2.87 -10.84 33.31
C PHE A 476 2.95 -10.32 34.74
N ILE A 477 2.99 -9.00 34.89
CA ILE A 477 2.81 -8.29 36.16
C ILE A 477 1.45 -7.60 36.09
N PRO A 478 0.46 -8.03 36.92
CA PRO A 478 -0.87 -7.45 36.94
C PRO A 478 -0.86 -5.95 37.25
N PRO A 479 -1.91 -5.22 36.83
CA PRO A 479 -2.02 -3.79 37.12
C PRO A 479 -2.05 -3.54 38.62
N SER A 480 -1.39 -2.48 39.03
CA SER A 480 -1.39 -1.95 40.39
C SER A 480 -2.04 -0.56 40.41
N MET A 481 -2.03 0.09 41.56
CA MET A 481 -2.63 1.41 41.70
C MET A 481 -1.81 2.47 40.97
N TYR A 482 -2.47 3.32 40.20
CA TYR A 482 -1.89 4.55 39.67
C TYR A 482 -2.76 5.78 40.03
N GLY A 483 -2.17 6.94 40.04
CA GLY A 483 -2.85 8.18 40.44
C GLY A 483 -1.84 9.30 40.68
N PRO A 484 -2.07 10.21 41.65
CA PRO A 484 -1.06 11.14 42.09
C PRO A 484 0.22 10.40 42.48
N PRO A 485 1.43 10.96 42.25
CA PRO A 485 2.71 10.24 42.43
C PRO A 485 2.85 9.54 43.78
N GLU A 486 2.27 10.09 44.82
CA GLU A 486 2.29 9.56 46.18
C GLU A 486 1.50 8.24 46.33
N PHE A 487 0.60 7.94 45.39
CA PHE A 487 -0.24 6.74 45.37
C PHE A 487 0.13 5.75 44.28
N VAL A 488 1.13 6.07 43.45
CA VAL A 488 1.58 5.16 42.38
C VAL A 488 2.52 4.13 42.97
N HIS A 489 2.14 2.86 42.94
CA HIS A 489 3.05 1.76 43.25
C HIS A 489 2.71 0.54 42.40
N VAL A 490 3.69 -0.28 42.15
CA VAL A 490 3.58 -1.58 41.49
C VAL A 490 3.96 -2.66 42.48
N ASP A 491 3.09 -3.64 42.67
CA ASP A 491 3.51 -4.89 43.33
C ASP A 491 4.30 -5.69 42.31
N TRP A 492 5.63 -5.60 42.40
CA TRP A 492 6.55 -6.21 41.44
C TRP A 492 6.53 -7.75 41.47
N LYS A 493 5.47 -8.35 41.99
CA LYS A 493 5.26 -9.80 41.88
C LYS A 493 4.68 -10.10 40.52
N ASP A 494 5.45 -10.72 39.69
CA ASP A 494 4.94 -11.28 38.46
C ASP A 494 4.24 -12.62 38.71
N THR A 495 3.35 -12.92 37.80
CA THR A 495 2.66 -14.20 37.72
C THR A 495 3.52 -15.21 36.94
N ALA A 496 3.02 -16.45 36.85
CA ALA A 496 3.59 -17.44 35.90
C ALA A 496 2.98 -17.26 34.48
N ASP A 497 2.11 -16.27 34.29
CA ASP A 497 1.38 -16.06 33.04
C ASP A 497 2.29 -15.56 31.93
N PRO A 498 2.34 -16.24 30.78
CA PRO A 498 3.29 -15.90 29.71
C PRO A 498 2.93 -14.61 28.99
N GLY A 499 3.87 -13.68 28.87
CA GLY A 499 3.82 -12.60 27.89
C GLY A 499 4.42 -12.98 26.53
N LEU A 500 5.05 -14.15 26.45
CA LEU A 500 5.57 -14.76 25.24
C LEU A 500 5.57 -16.29 25.38
N VAL A 501 4.98 -16.96 24.40
CA VAL A 501 5.04 -18.43 24.27
C VAL A 501 5.93 -18.79 23.10
N ILE A 502 6.95 -19.61 23.32
CA ILE A 502 7.77 -20.19 22.26
C ILE A 502 7.55 -21.70 22.26
N LYS A 503 7.06 -22.23 21.14
CA LYS A 503 6.72 -23.64 20.99
C LYS A 503 7.27 -24.23 19.69
N ASN A 504 7.86 -25.42 19.77
CA ASN A 504 8.18 -26.20 18.58
C ASN A 504 6.92 -26.93 18.11
N ILE A 505 6.60 -26.82 16.83
CA ILE A 505 5.46 -27.47 16.17
C ILE A 505 5.97 -28.16 14.92
N GLY A 506 5.92 -29.49 14.87
CA GLY A 506 6.56 -30.26 13.80
C GLY A 506 8.07 -29.97 13.74
N GLN A 507 8.57 -29.58 12.57
CA GLN A 507 9.96 -29.19 12.37
C GLN A 507 10.21 -27.69 12.57
N GLY A 508 9.15 -26.90 12.75
CA GLY A 508 9.20 -25.45 12.88
C GLY A 508 9.05 -24.95 14.30
N LYS A 509 8.92 -23.63 14.42
CA LYS A 509 8.80 -22.94 15.70
C LYS A 509 7.83 -21.78 15.61
N VAL A 510 7.01 -21.60 16.63
CA VAL A 510 6.10 -20.46 16.82
C VAL A 510 6.53 -19.67 18.03
N ALA A 511 6.57 -18.35 17.91
CA ALA A 511 6.61 -17.40 19.00
C ALA A 511 5.31 -16.61 19.00
N TRP A 512 4.57 -16.62 20.08
CA TRP A 512 3.31 -15.90 20.21
C TRP A 512 3.39 -14.91 21.36
N LEU A 513 3.23 -13.62 21.02
CA LEU A 513 3.01 -12.53 21.97
C LEU A 513 1.48 -12.37 22.07
N PRO A 514 0.84 -12.80 23.18
CA PRO A 514 -0.62 -12.76 23.32
C PRO A 514 -1.13 -11.35 23.70
N TRP A 515 -0.49 -10.33 23.17
CA TRP A 515 -0.77 -8.90 23.30
C TRP A 515 -0.28 -8.14 22.07
N ASP A 516 -0.72 -6.87 21.90
CA ASP A 516 -0.46 -6.09 20.69
C ASP A 516 0.79 -5.21 20.81
N LEU A 517 1.98 -5.82 20.74
CA LEU A 517 3.26 -5.09 20.68
C LEU A 517 3.31 -4.12 19.48
N GLY A 518 2.79 -4.54 18.33
CA GLY A 518 2.81 -3.72 17.10
C GLY A 518 2.02 -2.43 17.28
N GLY A 519 0.79 -2.50 17.82
CA GLY A 519 -0.04 -1.32 18.10
C GLY A 519 0.57 -0.41 19.15
N ILE A 520 1.23 -0.97 20.19
CA ILE A 520 1.98 -0.18 21.17
C ILE A 520 3.13 0.57 20.50
N TYR A 521 3.90 -0.12 19.65
CA TYR A 521 5.00 0.49 18.93
C TYR A 521 4.54 1.59 17.97
N TYR A 522 3.45 1.37 17.25
CA TYR A 522 2.85 2.38 16.38
C TYR A 522 2.51 3.68 17.13
N ARG A 523 1.95 3.55 18.35
CA ARG A 523 1.50 4.68 19.16
C ARG A 523 2.62 5.38 19.91
N HIS A 524 3.57 4.63 20.48
CA HIS A 524 4.55 5.15 21.45
C HIS A 524 5.98 5.12 20.96
N SER A 525 6.32 4.34 19.94
CA SER A 525 7.69 4.17 19.43
C SER A 525 8.70 3.81 20.52
N SER A 526 8.28 2.99 21.50
CA SER A 526 9.09 2.65 22.66
C SER A 526 10.34 1.84 22.26
N GLU A 527 11.50 2.32 22.63
CA GLU A 527 12.78 1.66 22.36
C GLU A 527 12.84 0.23 22.96
N ALA A 528 12.28 0.02 24.16
CA ALA A 528 12.24 -1.28 24.79
C ALA A 528 11.42 -2.31 23.99
N HIS A 529 10.29 -1.90 23.41
CA HIS A 529 9.47 -2.75 22.53
C HIS A 529 10.17 -3.04 21.21
N SER A 530 10.84 -2.03 20.62
CA SER A 530 11.65 -2.22 19.42
C SER A 530 12.76 -3.24 19.65
N ARG A 531 13.51 -3.11 20.75
CA ARG A 531 14.58 -4.04 21.12
C ARG A 531 14.06 -5.45 21.41
N LEU A 532 12.94 -5.57 22.13
CA LEU A 532 12.29 -6.86 22.40
C LEU A 532 11.94 -7.60 21.13
N MET A 533 11.28 -6.92 20.19
CA MET A 533 10.90 -7.52 18.91
C MET A 533 12.13 -7.82 18.03
N SER A 534 13.13 -6.94 18.03
CA SER A 534 14.40 -7.12 17.32
C SER A 534 15.13 -8.38 17.76
N ASP A 535 15.31 -8.55 19.09
CA ASP A 535 15.95 -9.73 19.68
C ASP A 535 15.14 -11.01 19.43
N LEU A 536 13.79 -10.93 19.50
CA LEU A 536 12.92 -12.06 19.20
C LEU A 536 13.04 -12.48 17.73
N ILE A 537 13.09 -11.53 16.78
CA ILE A 537 13.33 -11.83 15.37
C ILE A 537 14.67 -12.53 15.19
N ASP A 538 15.74 -12.04 15.83
CA ASP A 538 17.08 -12.67 15.77
C ASP A 538 17.07 -14.10 16.34
N ALA A 539 16.36 -14.35 17.43
CA ALA A 539 16.20 -15.68 18.02
C ALA A 539 15.36 -16.63 17.13
N MET A 540 14.51 -16.08 16.28
CA MET A 540 13.64 -16.86 15.38
C MET A 540 14.26 -17.06 14.00
N LEU A 541 15.26 -16.28 13.57
CA LEU A 541 15.89 -16.40 12.24
C LEU A 541 16.96 -17.51 12.23
N PRO A 542 16.77 -18.58 11.44
CA PRO A 542 17.64 -19.76 11.47
C PRO A 542 19.06 -19.52 10.94
N GLY A 543 19.31 -18.46 10.23
CA GLY A 543 20.61 -18.13 9.65
C GLY A 543 21.08 -16.72 9.95
N GLY A 544 20.43 -16.05 10.91
CA GLY A 544 20.66 -14.63 11.18
C GLY A 544 20.04 -13.71 10.12
N ARG A 545 20.22 -12.42 10.28
CA ARG A 545 19.66 -11.40 9.38
C ARG A 545 20.29 -11.46 8.00
N GLN A 546 19.53 -11.20 6.96
CA GLN A 546 20.06 -11.03 5.60
C GLN A 546 20.89 -9.75 5.47
N LEU A 547 20.52 -8.71 6.22
CA LEU A 547 21.14 -7.41 6.20
C LEU A 547 21.30 -6.88 7.64
N LYS A 548 22.43 -6.23 7.91
CA LYS A 548 22.70 -5.46 9.12
C LYS A 548 23.26 -4.10 8.71
N SER A 549 22.88 -3.04 9.39
CA SER A 549 23.39 -1.69 9.15
C SER A 549 23.41 -0.87 10.43
N ASP A 550 24.36 0.07 10.52
CA ASP A 550 24.37 1.13 11.52
C ASP A 550 23.75 2.45 10.99
N ALA A 551 23.08 2.39 9.83
CA ALA A 551 22.34 3.52 9.31
C ALA A 551 21.30 4.02 10.32
N HIS A 552 20.98 5.30 10.25
CA HIS A 552 19.93 5.87 11.11
C HIS A 552 18.59 5.18 10.85
N PRO A 553 17.72 4.93 11.87
CA PRO A 553 16.41 4.30 11.68
C PRO A 553 15.50 4.94 10.63
N LEU A 554 15.69 6.22 10.33
CA LEU A 554 14.99 6.92 9.25
C LEU A 554 15.58 6.67 7.84
N VAL A 555 16.45 5.68 7.67
CA VAL A 555 16.89 5.18 6.36
C VAL A 555 16.14 3.89 6.08
N GLU A 556 15.25 3.91 5.10
CA GLU A 556 14.62 2.70 4.58
C GLU A 556 15.60 1.98 3.66
N ILE A 557 15.79 0.67 3.87
CA ILE A 557 16.68 -0.16 3.02
C ILE A 557 15.87 -1.32 2.46
N THR A 558 15.77 -1.40 1.14
CA THR A 558 15.17 -2.55 0.45
C THR A 558 16.24 -3.45 -0.15
N PHE A 559 15.93 -4.74 -0.26
CA PHE A 559 16.82 -5.74 -0.85
C PHE A 559 16.10 -6.45 -2.00
N MET A 560 16.54 -6.15 -3.22
CA MET A 560 15.91 -6.61 -4.45
C MET A 560 16.91 -7.41 -5.30
N ARG A 561 16.38 -8.24 -6.20
CA ARG A 561 17.15 -8.96 -7.22
C ARG A 561 16.67 -8.60 -8.62
N GLN A 562 17.61 -8.42 -9.53
CA GLN A 562 17.37 -8.19 -10.94
C GLN A 562 18.37 -9.00 -11.78
N GLY A 563 17.91 -10.14 -12.32
CA GLY A 563 18.82 -11.10 -12.96
C GLY A 563 19.88 -11.62 -11.97
N ASP A 564 21.15 -11.36 -12.28
CA ASP A 564 22.30 -11.73 -11.42
C ASP A 564 22.74 -10.61 -10.48
N ARG A 565 22.05 -9.46 -10.51
CA ARG A 565 22.33 -8.32 -9.63
C ARG A 565 21.54 -8.42 -8.35
N HIS A 566 22.18 -8.11 -7.23
CA HIS A 566 21.54 -7.88 -5.95
C HIS A 566 21.56 -6.37 -5.67
N LEU A 567 20.39 -5.78 -5.46
CA LEU A 567 20.21 -4.35 -5.40
C LEU A 567 19.78 -3.94 -3.99
N LEU A 568 20.61 -3.16 -3.32
CA LEU A 568 20.22 -2.45 -2.11
C LEU A 568 19.81 -1.03 -2.47
N GLN A 569 18.62 -0.61 -2.06
CA GLN A 569 18.14 0.74 -2.30
C GLN A 569 17.92 1.43 -0.96
N PHE A 570 18.53 2.59 -0.81
CA PHE A 570 18.53 3.38 0.41
C PHE A 570 17.71 4.64 0.19
N ILE A 571 16.71 4.88 1.06
CA ILE A 571 15.85 6.06 1.02
C ILE A 571 15.99 6.79 2.33
N ASN A 572 16.34 8.07 2.27
CA ASN A 572 16.56 8.91 3.44
C ASN A 572 15.28 9.65 3.83
N LEU A 573 14.62 9.21 4.89
CA LEU A 573 13.38 9.79 5.41
C LEU A 573 13.60 10.82 6.52
N SER A 574 14.84 11.24 6.80
CA SER A 574 15.16 12.16 7.90
C SER A 574 14.58 13.58 7.71
N GLY A 575 14.08 13.89 6.53
CA GLY A 575 13.38 15.15 6.26
C GLY A 575 11.90 15.14 6.66
N HIS A 576 11.33 14.00 7.03
CA HIS A 576 9.93 13.91 7.45
C HIS A 576 9.78 14.19 8.95
N ALA A 577 8.87 15.10 9.30
CA ALA A 577 8.51 15.41 10.68
C ALA A 577 7.01 15.74 10.76
N ASP A 578 6.20 14.83 11.30
CA ASP A 578 4.74 14.93 11.43
C ASP A 578 4.04 15.20 10.08
N THR A 579 3.69 16.44 9.77
CA THR A 579 3.07 16.83 8.48
C THR A 579 4.07 17.43 7.50
N ALA A 580 5.30 17.69 7.95
CA ALA A 580 6.30 18.42 7.18
C ALA A 580 7.24 17.48 6.44
N TYR A 581 7.61 17.89 5.24
CA TYR A 581 8.68 17.28 4.46
C TYR A 581 9.73 18.34 4.13
N PHE A 582 10.92 18.15 4.66
CA PHE A 582 12.10 18.96 4.39
C PHE A 582 13.08 18.17 3.51
N ASN A 583 14.11 18.85 2.99
CA ASN A 583 15.23 18.12 2.41
C ASN A 583 15.87 17.24 3.50
N PRO A 584 16.16 15.98 3.20
CA PRO A 584 16.74 15.08 4.19
C PRO A 584 18.13 15.53 4.62
N ILE A 585 18.52 15.16 5.84
CA ILE A 585 19.86 15.40 6.36
C ILE A 585 20.81 14.43 5.65
N ARG A 586 21.86 14.97 5.03
CA ARG A 586 22.91 14.14 4.40
C ARG A 586 23.58 13.25 5.45
N MET A 587 23.61 11.96 5.20
CA MET A 587 24.23 10.95 6.06
C MET A 587 25.51 10.43 5.40
N THR A 588 26.50 10.04 6.20
CA THR A 588 27.80 9.59 5.70
C THR A 588 28.30 8.38 6.46
N ASN A 589 29.15 7.58 5.79
CA ASN A 589 29.89 6.46 6.37
C ASN A 589 29.02 5.38 7.02
N MET A 590 27.88 5.03 6.41
CA MET A 590 26.99 3.98 6.90
C MET A 590 27.57 2.60 6.61
N LYS A 591 27.76 1.81 7.64
CA LYS A 591 28.22 0.42 7.52
C LYS A 591 27.06 -0.49 7.18
N VAL A 592 27.30 -1.36 6.22
CA VAL A 592 26.31 -2.34 5.74
C VAL A 592 26.96 -3.70 5.64
N SER A 593 26.30 -4.70 6.18
CA SER A 593 26.69 -6.10 6.10
C SER A 593 25.57 -6.89 5.42
N VAL A 594 25.86 -7.55 4.31
CA VAL A 594 24.89 -8.36 3.54
C VAL A 594 25.33 -9.81 3.58
N ARG A 595 24.42 -10.70 3.99
CA ARG A 595 24.68 -12.13 4.02
C ARG A 595 24.83 -12.67 2.61
N GLY A 596 25.94 -13.32 2.33
CA GLY A 596 26.26 -13.87 1.01
C GLY A 596 27.69 -13.64 0.60
N SER A 597 27.99 -13.83 -0.68
CA SER A 597 29.30 -13.61 -1.28
C SER A 597 29.12 -12.77 -2.53
N PHE A 598 29.77 -11.61 -2.55
CA PHE A 598 29.75 -10.67 -3.68
C PHE A 598 31.18 -10.25 -3.99
N GLN A 599 31.47 -9.99 -5.25
CA GLN A 599 32.82 -9.65 -5.72
C GLN A 599 32.99 -8.16 -6.01
N SER A 600 31.89 -7.44 -6.21
CA SER A 600 31.92 -6.01 -6.51
C SER A 600 30.67 -5.31 -5.97
N ALA A 601 30.85 -4.03 -5.63
CA ALA A 601 29.78 -3.12 -5.25
C ALA A 601 29.95 -1.77 -5.92
N ARG A 602 28.84 -1.21 -6.40
CA ARG A 602 28.81 0.12 -7.02
C ARG A 602 27.59 0.89 -6.56
N ALA A 603 27.79 2.08 -6.02
CA ALA A 603 26.74 3.06 -5.78
C ALA A 603 26.44 3.75 -7.12
N ILE A 604 25.21 3.64 -7.58
CA ILE A 604 24.84 4.01 -8.96
C ILE A 604 24.57 5.50 -9.07
N ARG A 605 23.88 6.10 -8.09
CA ARG A 605 23.52 7.52 -8.14
C ARG A 605 24.73 8.42 -7.93
N SER A 606 25.58 8.08 -6.96
CA SER A 606 26.85 8.77 -6.72
C SER A 606 27.99 8.32 -7.67
N ALA A 607 27.75 7.31 -8.50
CA ALA A 607 28.72 6.73 -9.46
C ALA A 607 30.03 6.24 -8.82
N GLN A 608 30.00 5.79 -7.55
CA GLN A 608 31.16 5.38 -6.78
C GLN A 608 31.32 3.87 -6.75
N THR A 609 32.57 3.39 -6.87
CA THR A 609 32.93 1.99 -6.58
C THR A 609 33.13 1.85 -5.08
N ILE A 610 32.55 0.82 -4.48
CA ILE A 610 32.59 0.55 -3.06
C ILE A 610 33.51 -0.65 -2.79
N ALA A 611 34.43 -0.51 -1.84
CA ALA A 611 35.30 -1.60 -1.40
C ALA A 611 34.49 -2.60 -0.56
N LEU A 612 34.75 -3.89 -0.77
CA LEU A 612 34.10 -5.00 -0.07
C LEU A 612 35.08 -5.72 0.84
N GLU A 613 34.60 -6.12 2.01
CA GLU A 613 35.31 -6.98 2.96
C GLU A 613 34.46 -8.19 3.32
N ASN A 614 35.00 -9.40 3.23
CA ASN A 614 34.30 -10.64 3.58
C ASN A 614 34.64 -11.06 5.02
N SER A 615 33.63 -11.30 5.85
CA SER A 615 33.80 -11.80 7.21
C SER A 615 32.52 -12.51 7.69
N ASP A 616 32.68 -13.70 8.29
CA ASP A 616 31.60 -14.44 8.97
C ASP A 616 30.35 -14.72 8.13
N GLY A 617 30.53 -14.97 6.83
CA GLY A 617 29.42 -15.22 5.91
C GLY A 617 28.69 -13.96 5.43
N TYR A 618 29.23 -12.79 5.76
CA TYR A 618 28.74 -11.49 5.29
C TYR A 618 29.80 -10.80 4.42
N VAL A 619 29.30 -10.02 3.47
CA VAL A 619 30.08 -9.01 2.78
C VAL A 619 29.78 -7.67 3.42
N ASN A 620 30.83 -7.00 3.86
CA ASN A 620 30.77 -5.73 4.57
C ASN A 620 31.25 -4.60 3.65
N PHE A 621 30.57 -3.47 3.72
CA PHE A 621 31.00 -2.26 3.04
C PHE A 621 30.53 -1.01 3.80
N THR A 622 31.11 0.12 3.43
CA THR A 622 30.65 1.43 3.91
C THR A 622 30.05 2.19 2.76
N LEU A 623 28.78 2.60 2.87
CA LEU A 623 28.17 3.56 1.95
C LEU A 623 28.70 4.95 2.30
N PRO A 624 29.44 5.64 1.39
CA PRO A 624 30.14 6.88 1.74
C PRO A 624 29.18 8.00 2.12
N GLU A 625 28.09 8.14 1.35
CA GLU A 625 27.08 9.17 1.60
C GLU A 625 25.69 8.78 1.08
N LEU A 626 24.68 9.36 1.69
CA LEU A 626 23.29 9.29 1.28
C LEU A 626 22.66 10.68 1.42
N GLU A 627 22.25 11.26 0.31
CA GLU A 627 21.41 12.47 0.31
C GLU A 627 19.94 12.06 0.48
N GLU A 628 19.22 11.82 -0.59
CA GLU A 628 17.81 11.42 -0.56
C GLU A 628 17.60 9.95 -0.95
N TYR A 629 18.41 9.43 -1.89
CA TYR A 629 18.30 8.08 -2.43
C TYR A 629 19.63 7.61 -2.99
N GLU A 630 19.94 6.34 -2.79
CA GLU A 630 21.06 5.65 -3.43
C GLU A 630 20.68 4.21 -3.78
N LEU A 631 21.22 3.71 -4.89
CA LEU A 631 21.12 2.31 -5.31
C LEU A 631 22.51 1.71 -5.35
N VAL A 632 22.71 0.61 -4.61
CA VAL A 632 23.96 -0.16 -4.63
C VAL A 632 23.74 -1.47 -5.39
N ASP A 633 24.49 -1.66 -6.48
CA ASP A 633 24.55 -2.88 -7.29
C ASP A 633 25.65 -3.79 -6.72
N LEU A 634 25.26 -4.96 -6.20
CA LEU A 634 26.14 -6.01 -5.71
C LEU A 634 26.17 -7.17 -6.71
N ARG A 635 27.39 -7.67 -7.02
CA ARG A 635 27.59 -8.80 -7.92
C ARG A 635 28.57 -9.82 -7.37
#